data_ef9bafa72ace28f5e2e4a9dec0fb388c
#
_entry.id   ef9bafa72ace28f5e2e4a9dec0fb388c
#
_cell.length_a   1.000
_cell.length_b   1.000
_cell.length_c   1.000
_cell.angle_alpha   90.00
_cell.angle_beta   90.00
_cell.angle_gamma   90.00
#
_symmetry.space_group_name_H-M   'P 1'
#
loop_
_entity.id
_entity.type
_entity.pdbx_description
1 polymer ?
#
loop_
_entity_poly.entity_id
_entity_poly.type
_entity_poly.pdbx_seq_one_letter_code
_entity_poly.pdbx_strand_id
1 'polypeptide(L)'
;ASIERAQVDVQISTARKYARTLSKVKERMLCFATLDEETASSCFYTLPARRGGDDKPIQGPSVRMAEIALASYQHVKAGSRIISDDGKFLTAQAVVHDLENNVAVSIEVRRRVTSKSGARYSDDMIAVTGNAACSIALRNAVFRVVPRALITPVYEAAKRVAIGDVKSLTSKRSQIIARLKQMGAKDAAILAAVGADKIEDIDLARLEVLIGLGTAIKDGEITLETAFPGASPKEEGKPIFKDEPKPAPAAPEQPAAAPTTPQPPNPAGDPTGTPQERLAAVVTQGGFTLQQFSEWAIAIGFHTAA
;
A
#
# COMPACT_ATOMS: atom_id res chain seq x y z
N ALA A 1 8.08 -9.40 -23.41
CA ALA A 1 7.26 -10.64 -23.27
C ALA A 1 8.09 -11.86 -22.82
N SER A 2 9.28 -12.16 -23.42
CA SER A 2 10.08 -13.35 -23.05
C SER A 2 10.72 -13.24 -21.65
N ILE A 3 11.27 -12.08 -21.30
CA ILE A 3 11.94 -11.83 -20.00
C ILE A 3 10.89 -11.87 -18.88
N GLU A 4 9.76 -11.22 -19.04
CA GLU A 4 8.68 -11.21 -18.07
C GLU A 4 8.12 -12.61 -17.80
N ARG A 5 7.99 -13.42 -18.86
CA ARG A 5 7.57 -14.82 -18.74
C ARG A 5 8.60 -15.62 -17.93
N ALA A 6 9.89 -15.50 -18.26
CA ALA A 6 10.95 -16.20 -17.53
C ALA A 6 10.99 -15.78 -16.05
N GLN A 7 10.77 -14.50 -15.72
CA GLN A 7 10.68 -14.04 -14.34
C GLN A 7 9.50 -14.67 -13.59
N VAL A 8 8.33 -14.76 -14.22
CA VAL A 8 7.16 -15.40 -13.61
C VAL A 8 7.39 -16.89 -13.41
N ASP A 9 7.99 -17.58 -14.38
CA ASP A 9 8.31 -19.01 -14.27
C ASP A 9 9.28 -19.30 -13.13
N VAL A 10 10.31 -18.45 -12.95
CA VAL A 10 11.25 -18.54 -11.82
C VAL A 10 10.51 -18.30 -10.48
N GLN A 11 9.63 -17.30 -10.41
CA GLN A 11 8.85 -17.01 -9.21
C GLN A 11 7.93 -18.18 -8.83
N ILE A 12 7.24 -18.79 -9.81
CA ILE A 12 6.38 -19.96 -9.61
C ILE A 12 7.22 -21.16 -9.13
N SER A 13 8.36 -21.40 -9.74
CA SER A 13 9.27 -22.49 -9.36
C SER A 13 9.77 -22.30 -7.94
N THR A 14 10.14 -21.07 -7.56
CA THR A 14 10.56 -20.71 -6.20
C THR A 14 9.41 -20.91 -5.20
N ALA A 15 8.20 -20.45 -5.54
CA ALA A 15 7.02 -20.61 -4.69
C ALA A 15 6.69 -22.09 -4.40
N ARG A 16 6.80 -22.94 -5.40
CA ARG A 16 6.59 -24.39 -5.24
C ARG A 16 7.68 -25.08 -4.45
N LYS A 17 8.95 -24.67 -4.64
CA LYS A 17 10.09 -25.23 -3.90
C LYS A 17 10.06 -24.85 -2.42
N TYR A 18 9.63 -23.64 -2.10
CA TYR A 18 9.60 -23.08 -0.75
C TYR A 18 8.17 -22.76 -0.34
N ALA A 19 7.29 -23.75 -0.39
CA ALA A 19 5.88 -23.61 -0.09
C ALA A 19 5.64 -22.93 1.27
N ARG A 20 4.63 -22.08 1.34
CA ARG A 20 4.29 -21.35 2.57
C ARG A 20 3.76 -22.28 3.65
N THR A 21 4.07 -21.95 4.90
CA THR A 21 3.48 -22.61 6.06
C THR A 21 2.46 -21.69 6.70
N LEU A 22 1.19 -22.08 6.71
CA LEU A 22 0.08 -21.21 7.15
C LEU A 22 0.20 -20.75 8.60
N SER A 23 0.78 -21.57 9.50
CA SER A 23 1.07 -21.18 10.87
C SER A 23 2.07 -20.03 10.94
N LYS A 24 3.18 -20.10 10.19
CA LYS A 24 4.18 -19.04 10.09
C LYS A 24 3.61 -17.77 9.44
N VAL A 25 2.75 -17.93 8.43
CA VAL A 25 2.04 -16.79 7.80
C VAL A 25 1.20 -16.06 8.84
N LYS A 26 0.38 -16.79 9.61
CA LYS A 26 -0.49 -16.21 10.65
C LYS A 26 0.32 -15.53 11.74
N GLU A 27 1.40 -16.16 12.22
CA GLU A 27 2.29 -15.62 13.23
C GLU A 27 2.95 -14.30 12.78
N ARG A 28 3.52 -14.26 11.57
CA ARG A 28 4.11 -13.05 10.99
C ARG A 28 3.09 -11.94 10.81
N MET A 29 1.90 -12.27 10.28
CA MET A 29 0.82 -11.32 10.09
C MET A 29 0.37 -10.72 11.42
N LEU A 30 0.24 -11.55 12.45
CA LEU A 30 -0.09 -11.12 13.81
C LEU A 30 1.00 -10.21 14.37
N CYS A 31 2.27 -10.60 14.28
CA CYS A 31 3.40 -9.81 14.74
C CYS A 31 3.40 -8.40 14.10
N PHE A 32 3.26 -8.30 12.77
CA PHE A 32 3.26 -7.01 12.09
C PHE A 32 2.03 -6.16 12.44
N ALA A 33 0.84 -6.75 12.48
CA ALA A 33 -0.39 -6.00 12.75
C ALA A 33 -0.52 -5.51 14.20
N THR A 34 0.25 -6.09 15.13
CA THR A 34 0.20 -5.74 16.56
C THR A 34 1.53 -5.21 17.10
N LEU A 35 2.45 -4.81 16.19
CA LEU A 35 3.79 -4.35 16.53
C LEU A 35 3.77 -3.14 17.46
N ASP A 36 2.90 -2.19 17.15
CA ASP A 36 2.65 -0.98 17.92
C ASP A 36 1.21 -0.50 17.72
N GLU A 37 0.80 0.48 18.52
CA GLU A 37 -0.55 1.03 18.50
C GLU A 37 -0.88 1.79 17.20
N GLU A 38 0.10 2.47 16.60
CA GLU A 38 -0.11 3.22 15.38
C GLU A 38 -0.37 2.27 14.20
N THR A 39 0.46 1.24 14.06
CA THR A 39 0.27 0.16 13.07
C THR A 39 -1.08 -0.51 13.27
N ALA A 40 -1.41 -0.91 14.50
CA ALA A 40 -2.66 -1.57 14.82
C ALA A 40 -3.88 -0.70 14.49
N SER A 41 -3.83 0.60 14.80
CA SER A 41 -4.88 1.58 14.47
C SER A 41 -5.07 1.75 12.96
N SER A 42 -4.03 1.57 12.18
CA SER A 42 -4.08 1.66 10.72
C SER A 42 -4.66 0.42 10.05
N CYS A 43 -4.82 -0.71 10.77
CA CYS A 43 -5.26 -1.98 10.21
C CYS A 43 -6.76 -2.07 9.91
N PHE A 44 -7.57 -1.14 10.36
CA PHE A 44 -9.02 -1.16 10.12
C PHE A 44 -9.56 0.22 9.77
N TYR A 45 -10.69 0.23 9.09
CA TYR A 45 -11.43 1.45 8.73
C TYR A 45 -12.89 1.34 9.15
N THR A 46 -13.53 2.49 9.29
CA THR A 46 -14.97 2.62 9.50
C THR A 46 -15.52 3.65 8.52
N LEU A 47 -16.65 3.35 7.91
CA LEU A 47 -17.42 4.28 7.09
C LEU A 47 -18.72 4.63 7.82
N PRO A 48 -19.21 5.88 7.71
CA PRO A 48 -20.50 6.24 8.26
C PRO A 48 -21.63 5.35 7.74
N ALA A 49 -22.66 5.16 8.54
CA ALA A 49 -23.87 4.49 8.09
C ALA A 49 -24.46 5.18 6.86
N ARG A 50 -25.00 4.41 5.91
CA ARG A 50 -25.65 4.96 4.72
C ARG A 50 -27.01 5.54 5.11
N ARG A 51 -27.32 6.77 4.69
CA ARG A 51 -28.64 7.34 4.85
C ARG A 51 -29.69 6.41 4.20
N GLY A 52 -30.65 5.93 4.98
CA GLY A 52 -31.71 5.02 4.51
C GLY A 52 -31.37 3.54 4.51
N GLY A 53 -30.25 3.12 5.16
CA GLY A 53 -29.88 1.74 5.42
C GLY A 53 -29.88 1.43 6.90
N ASP A 54 -29.28 0.29 7.29
CA ASP A 54 -28.98 -0.02 8.71
C ASP A 54 -28.15 1.13 9.32
N ASP A 55 -28.56 1.59 10.51
CA ASP A 55 -27.90 2.70 11.23
C ASP A 55 -26.48 2.35 11.74
N LYS A 56 -25.96 1.21 11.33
CA LYS A 56 -24.63 0.73 11.75
C LYS A 56 -23.52 1.18 10.80
N PRO A 57 -22.39 1.66 11.35
CA PRO A 57 -21.23 1.98 10.55
C PRO A 57 -20.66 0.72 9.87
N ILE A 58 -20.16 0.87 8.66
CA ILE A 58 -19.51 -0.22 7.91
C ILE A 58 -18.06 -0.29 8.34
N GLN A 59 -17.62 -1.44 8.84
CA GLN A 59 -16.24 -1.67 9.28
C GLN A 59 -15.56 -2.76 8.46
N GLY A 60 -14.26 -2.67 8.31
CA GLY A 60 -13.46 -3.67 7.62
C GLY A 60 -11.96 -3.48 7.77
N PRO A 61 -11.18 -4.47 7.31
CA PRO A 61 -9.73 -4.35 7.27
C PRO A 61 -9.31 -3.35 6.20
N SER A 62 -8.35 -2.49 6.55
CA SER A 62 -7.84 -1.40 5.70
C SER A 62 -6.87 -1.89 4.61
N VAL A 63 -6.39 -0.96 3.77
CA VAL A 63 -5.31 -1.24 2.81
C VAL A 63 -4.00 -1.59 3.53
N ARG A 64 -3.72 -1.01 4.71
CA ARG A 64 -2.52 -1.36 5.51
C ARG A 64 -2.56 -2.81 5.98
N MET A 65 -3.73 -3.28 6.39
CA MET A 65 -3.94 -4.69 6.69
C MET A 65 -3.72 -5.58 5.46
N ALA A 66 -4.11 -5.14 4.28
CA ALA A 66 -3.85 -5.86 3.03
C ALA A 66 -2.35 -5.90 2.69
N GLU A 67 -1.60 -4.83 2.93
CA GLU A 67 -0.14 -4.79 2.76
C GLU A 67 0.57 -5.75 3.73
N ILE A 68 0.16 -5.78 5.01
CA ILE A 68 0.65 -6.74 5.99
C ILE A 68 0.33 -8.18 5.56
N ALA A 69 -0.87 -8.41 5.04
CA ALA A 69 -1.28 -9.71 4.53
C ALA A 69 -0.40 -10.15 3.35
N LEU A 70 -0.12 -9.27 2.38
CA LEU A 70 0.78 -9.56 1.25
C LEU A 70 2.20 -9.89 1.73
N ALA A 71 2.78 -9.05 2.61
CA ALA A 71 4.13 -9.25 3.13
C ALA A 71 4.27 -10.57 3.91
N SER A 72 3.20 -11.00 4.58
CA SER A 72 3.20 -12.22 5.40
C SER A 72 2.86 -13.48 4.61
N TYR A 73 1.94 -13.37 3.63
CA TYR A 73 1.43 -14.52 2.87
C TYR A 73 2.47 -15.08 1.92
N GLN A 74 3.42 -14.27 1.44
CA GLN A 74 4.51 -14.65 0.53
C GLN A 74 4.04 -15.19 -0.82
N HIS A 75 4.95 -15.30 -1.78
CA HIS A 75 4.70 -15.86 -3.10
C HIS A 75 3.48 -15.25 -3.84
N VAL A 76 3.27 -13.95 -3.64
CA VAL A 76 2.18 -13.21 -4.27
C VAL A 76 2.75 -12.10 -5.14
N LYS A 77 2.29 -12.01 -6.38
CA LYS A 77 2.53 -10.87 -7.26
C LYS A 77 1.28 -10.00 -7.26
N ALA A 78 1.40 -8.76 -6.82
CA ALA A 78 0.28 -7.83 -6.70
C ALA A 78 0.62 -6.48 -7.33
N GLY A 79 -0.39 -5.84 -7.91
CA GLY A 79 -0.26 -4.48 -8.45
C GLY A 79 -1.61 -3.87 -8.74
N SER A 80 -1.65 -2.54 -8.78
CA SER A 80 -2.83 -1.77 -9.17
C SER A 80 -2.45 -0.64 -10.10
N ARG A 81 -3.37 -0.22 -10.97
CA ARG A 81 -3.19 0.87 -11.92
C ARG A 81 -4.53 1.47 -12.30
N ILE A 82 -4.52 2.71 -12.76
CA ILE A 82 -5.66 3.30 -13.45
C ILE A 82 -5.71 2.75 -14.87
N ILE A 83 -6.85 2.24 -15.28
CA ILE A 83 -7.08 1.67 -16.61
C ILE A 83 -7.98 2.53 -17.49
N SER A 84 -8.74 3.45 -16.88
CA SER A 84 -9.67 4.32 -17.63
C SER A 84 -9.96 5.60 -16.85
N ASP A 85 -10.12 6.70 -17.61
CA ASP A 85 -10.67 7.99 -17.18
C ASP A 85 -11.68 8.41 -18.24
N ASP A 86 -12.97 8.40 -17.89
CA ASP A 86 -14.07 8.81 -18.78
C ASP A 86 -14.49 10.28 -18.58
N GLY A 87 -13.67 11.06 -17.86
CA GLY A 87 -13.96 12.46 -17.51
C GLY A 87 -14.86 12.63 -16.28
N LYS A 88 -15.64 11.64 -15.92
CA LYS A 88 -16.54 11.63 -14.75
C LYS A 88 -16.11 10.64 -13.69
N PHE A 89 -15.51 9.52 -14.09
CA PHE A 89 -15.01 8.47 -13.22
C PHE A 89 -13.60 8.03 -13.64
N LEU A 90 -12.77 7.73 -12.67
CA LEU A 90 -11.57 6.91 -12.84
C LEU A 90 -11.91 5.44 -12.53
N THR A 91 -11.36 4.54 -13.33
CA THR A 91 -11.42 3.11 -13.07
C THR A 91 -10.01 2.61 -12.73
N ALA A 92 -9.83 2.10 -11.53
CA ALA A 92 -8.62 1.41 -11.10
C ALA A 92 -8.82 -0.09 -11.22
N GLN A 93 -7.79 -0.79 -11.67
CA GLN A 93 -7.72 -2.26 -11.68
C GLN A 93 -6.59 -2.70 -10.76
N ALA A 94 -6.86 -3.68 -9.92
CA ALA A 94 -5.84 -4.42 -9.19
C ALA A 94 -5.84 -5.88 -9.63
N VAL A 95 -4.64 -6.44 -9.74
CA VAL A 95 -4.43 -7.87 -10.00
C VAL A 95 -3.56 -8.42 -8.88
N VAL A 96 -3.99 -9.53 -8.30
CA VAL A 96 -3.25 -10.28 -7.28
C VAL A 96 -3.15 -11.72 -7.74
N HIS A 97 -1.92 -12.22 -7.86
CA HIS A 97 -1.63 -13.57 -8.31
C HIS A 97 -0.88 -14.33 -7.22
N ASP A 98 -1.50 -15.36 -6.68
CA ASP A 98 -0.87 -16.37 -5.82
C ASP A 98 -0.08 -17.34 -6.70
N LEU A 99 1.24 -17.20 -6.67
CA LEU A 99 2.16 -17.96 -7.51
C LEU A 99 2.29 -19.43 -7.07
N GLU A 100 2.03 -19.72 -5.81
CA GLU A 100 2.12 -21.09 -5.27
C GLU A 100 0.93 -21.91 -5.73
N ASN A 101 -0.29 -21.35 -5.62
CA ASN A 101 -1.53 -22.04 -6.01
C ASN A 101 -1.95 -21.75 -7.45
N ASN A 102 -1.24 -20.85 -8.15
CA ASN A 102 -1.56 -20.39 -9.50
C ASN A 102 -3.00 -19.85 -9.64
N VAL A 103 -3.40 -19.02 -8.67
CA VAL A 103 -4.72 -18.37 -8.65
C VAL A 103 -4.53 -16.87 -8.83
N ALA A 104 -5.18 -16.29 -9.84
CA ALA A 104 -5.16 -14.85 -10.07
C ALA A 104 -6.57 -14.26 -9.92
N VAL A 105 -6.66 -13.11 -9.24
CA VAL A 105 -7.90 -12.35 -9.07
C VAL A 105 -7.67 -10.94 -9.59
N SER A 106 -8.61 -10.44 -10.40
CA SER A 106 -8.67 -9.06 -10.86
C SER A 106 -9.90 -8.37 -10.30
N ILE A 107 -9.74 -7.16 -9.76
CA ILE A 107 -10.82 -6.34 -9.20
C ILE A 107 -10.74 -4.96 -9.81
N GLU A 108 -11.87 -4.43 -10.21
CA GLU A 108 -12.01 -3.06 -10.69
C GLU A 108 -12.80 -2.20 -9.69
N VAL A 109 -12.37 -0.96 -9.52
CA VAL A 109 -13.01 0.03 -8.65
C VAL A 109 -13.17 1.34 -9.42
N ARG A 110 -14.39 1.86 -9.45
CA ARG A 110 -14.71 3.16 -10.06
C ARG A 110 -14.84 4.22 -8.98
N ARG A 111 -14.19 5.37 -9.19
CA ARG A 111 -14.28 6.54 -8.31
C ARG A 111 -14.65 7.77 -9.12
N ARG A 112 -15.59 8.55 -8.60
CA ARG A 112 -16.02 9.80 -9.25
C ARG A 112 -14.92 10.86 -9.12
N VAL A 113 -14.66 11.59 -10.20
CA VAL A 113 -13.72 12.71 -10.29
C VAL A 113 -14.42 14.03 -10.65
N THR A 114 -15.71 14.11 -10.34
CA THR A 114 -16.52 15.33 -10.51
C THR A 114 -17.21 15.70 -9.21
N SER A 115 -17.43 16.99 -9.00
CA SER A 115 -18.23 17.53 -7.90
C SER A 115 -19.71 17.16 -8.02
N LYS A 116 -20.52 17.54 -7.03
CA LYS A 116 -21.97 17.39 -7.08
C LYS A 116 -22.60 18.22 -8.21
N SER A 117 -21.99 19.37 -8.55
CA SER A 117 -22.42 20.24 -9.68
C SER A 117 -21.97 19.71 -11.05
N GLY A 118 -21.22 18.62 -11.13
CA GLY A 118 -20.71 18.03 -12.36
C GLY A 118 -19.36 18.57 -12.84
N ALA A 119 -18.81 19.59 -12.18
CA ALA A 119 -17.48 20.11 -12.50
C ALA A 119 -16.39 19.07 -12.17
N ARG A 120 -15.44 18.90 -13.08
CA ARG A 120 -14.28 18.00 -12.90
C ARG A 120 -13.39 18.54 -11.79
N TYR A 121 -12.79 17.65 -11.01
CA TYR A 121 -11.81 17.99 -9.98
C TYR A 121 -10.52 18.54 -10.61
N SER A 122 -9.71 19.25 -9.81
CA SER A 122 -8.37 19.65 -10.20
C SER A 122 -7.48 18.41 -10.41
N ASP A 123 -6.39 18.57 -11.16
CA ASP A 123 -5.47 17.47 -11.46
C ASP A 123 -4.89 16.85 -10.19
N ASP A 124 -4.56 17.65 -9.17
CA ASP A 124 -4.11 17.15 -7.85
C ASP A 124 -5.18 16.29 -7.18
N MET A 125 -6.44 16.74 -7.19
CA MET A 125 -7.54 15.97 -6.60
C MET A 125 -7.85 14.71 -7.41
N ILE A 126 -7.64 14.74 -8.72
CA ILE A 126 -7.75 13.55 -9.60
C ILE A 126 -6.67 12.54 -9.23
N ALA A 127 -5.42 13.00 -9.03
CA ALA A 127 -4.32 12.14 -8.60
C ALA A 127 -4.60 11.49 -7.23
N VAL A 128 -5.05 12.26 -6.24
CA VAL A 128 -5.47 11.74 -4.92
C VAL A 128 -6.60 10.72 -5.05
N THR A 129 -7.63 11.01 -5.86
CA THR A 129 -8.75 10.09 -6.10
C THR A 129 -8.30 8.81 -6.80
N GLY A 130 -7.35 8.91 -7.73
CA GLY A 130 -6.75 7.77 -8.42
C GLY A 130 -5.97 6.86 -7.47
N ASN A 131 -5.14 7.45 -6.60
CA ASN A 131 -4.42 6.70 -5.57
C ASN A 131 -5.37 5.97 -4.62
N ALA A 132 -6.43 6.63 -4.16
CA ALA A 132 -7.46 6.00 -3.34
C ALA A 132 -8.18 4.86 -4.08
N ALA A 133 -8.50 5.04 -5.37
CA ALA A 133 -9.11 3.98 -6.19
C ALA A 133 -8.20 2.75 -6.31
N CYS A 134 -6.90 2.96 -6.57
CA CYS A 134 -5.89 1.90 -6.63
C CYS A 134 -5.74 1.16 -5.29
N SER A 135 -5.69 1.89 -4.17
CA SER A 135 -5.60 1.31 -2.83
C SER A 135 -6.81 0.44 -2.49
N ILE A 136 -8.02 0.91 -2.80
CA ILE A 136 -9.25 0.15 -2.57
C ILE A 136 -9.29 -1.10 -3.47
N ALA A 137 -8.91 -0.98 -4.75
CA ALA A 137 -8.87 -2.11 -5.67
C ALA A 137 -7.87 -3.17 -5.19
N LEU A 138 -6.66 -2.75 -4.79
CA LEU A 138 -5.61 -3.64 -4.26
C LEU A 138 -6.09 -4.36 -3.00
N ARG A 139 -6.60 -3.62 -2.00
CA ARG A 139 -7.16 -4.19 -0.78
C ARG A 139 -8.21 -5.27 -1.08
N ASN A 140 -9.16 -4.95 -1.95
CA ASN A 140 -10.24 -5.85 -2.29
C ASN A 140 -9.73 -7.11 -3.00
N ALA A 141 -8.72 -6.99 -3.88
CA ALA A 141 -8.12 -8.12 -4.57
C ALA A 141 -7.32 -9.01 -3.61
N VAL A 142 -6.53 -8.42 -2.71
CA VAL A 142 -5.76 -9.16 -1.69
C VAL A 142 -6.67 -10.01 -0.81
N PHE A 143 -7.77 -9.45 -0.30
CA PHE A 143 -8.70 -10.19 0.57
C PHE A 143 -9.60 -11.20 -0.17
N ARG A 144 -9.46 -11.30 -1.51
CA ARG A 144 -10.03 -12.41 -2.29
C ARG A 144 -9.05 -13.56 -2.45
N VAL A 145 -7.74 -13.28 -2.41
CA VAL A 145 -6.67 -14.28 -2.55
C VAL A 145 -6.25 -14.84 -1.19
N VAL A 146 -6.03 -13.96 -0.20
CA VAL A 146 -5.65 -14.40 1.15
C VAL A 146 -6.88 -14.90 1.90
N PRO A 147 -6.87 -16.16 2.41
CA PRO A 147 -8.02 -16.74 3.10
C PRO A 147 -8.47 -15.91 4.31
N ARG A 148 -9.78 -15.63 4.38
CA ARG A 148 -10.38 -14.86 5.47
C ARG A 148 -10.08 -15.46 6.86
N ALA A 149 -9.93 -16.77 6.95
CA ALA A 149 -9.58 -17.47 8.18
C ALA A 149 -8.23 -17.02 8.77
N LEU A 150 -7.29 -16.56 7.93
CA LEU A 150 -6.03 -15.98 8.37
C LEU A 150 -6.19 -14.51 8.77
N ILE A 151 -7.02 -13.76 8.05
CA ILE A 151 -7.20 -12.30 8.26
C ILE A 151 -7.98 -12.01 9.54
N THR A 152 -9.12 -12.68 9.76
CA THR A 152 -10.05 -12.34 10.85
C THR A 152 -9.40 -12.34 12.23
N PRO A 153 -8.64 -13.36 12.66
CA PRO A 153 -8.01 -13.36 13.98
C PRO A 153 -6.98 -12.25 14.16
N VAL A 154 -6.27 -11.90 13.09
CA VAL A 154 -5.26 -10.83 13.11
C VAL A 154 -5.92 -9.46 13.15
N TYR A 155 -6.98 -9.27 12.38
CA TYR A 155 -7.80 -8.06 12.38
C TYR A 155 -8.38 -7.78 13.78
N GLU A 156 -8.95 -8.80 14.45
CA GLU A 156 -9.46 -8.64 15.80
C GLU A 156 -8.35 -8.39 16.85
N ALA A 157 -7.17 -8.96 16.65
CA ALA A 157 -6.03 -8.68 17.51
C ALA A 157 -5.52 -7.24 17.35
N ALA A 158 -5.40 -6.76 16.11
CA ALA A 158 -5.02 -5.37 15.82
C ALA A 158 -6.02 -4.39 16.45
N LYS A 159 -7.33 -4.63 16.31
CA LYS A 159 -8.36 -3.81 16.96
C LYS A 159 -8.17 -3.73 18.48
N ARG A 160 -7.92 -4.86 19.14
CA ARG A 160 -7.67 -4.88 20.59
C ARG A 160 -6.46 -4.05 21.00
N VAL A 161 -5.37 -4.10 20.24
CA VAL A 161 -4.17 -3.29 20.51
C VAL A 161 -4.47 -1.79 20.30
N ALA A 162 -5.14 -1.45 19.20
CA ALA A 162 -5.48 -0.06 18.86
C ALA A 162 -6.41 0.58 19.88
N ILE A 163 -7.46 -0.14 20.29
CA ILE A 163 -8.48 0.37 21.20
C ILE A 163 -7.94 0.41 22.64
N GLY A 164 -7.14 -0.59 23.03
CA GLY A 164 -6.65 -0.74 24.39
C GLY A 164 -7.69 -1.25 25.36
N ASP A 165 -7.56 -0.88 26.63
CA ASP A 165 -8.42 -1.29 27.73
C ASP A 165 -9.08 -0.09 28.43
N VAL A 166 -9.94 -0.40 29.42
CA VAL A 166 -10.64 0.63 30.22
C VAL A 166 -9.67 1.55 30.97
N LYS A 167 -8.48 1.05 31.36
CA LYS A 167 -7.49 1.85 32.08
C LYS A 167 -6.85 2.91 31.19
N SER A 168 -6.64 2.59 29.91
CA SER A 168 -6.05 3.49 28.92
C SER A 168 -7.08 4.39 28.21
N LEU A 169 -8.39 4.13 28.40
CA LEU A 169 -9.47 4.77 27.66
C LEU A 169 -9.42 6.31 27.70
N THR A 170 -9.21 6.92 28.87
CA THR A 170 -9.19 8.39 29.01
C THR A 170 -8.07 9.02 28.22
N SER A 171 -6.86 8.45 28.28
CA SER A 171 -5.70 8.94 27.53
C SER A 171 -5.90 8.77 26.02
N LYS A 172 -6.34 7.58 25.59
CA LYS A 172 -6.59 7.29 24.18
C LYS A 172 -7.70 8.15 23.57
N ARG A 173 -8.78 8.37 24.33
CA ARG A 173 -9.86 9.27 23.94
C ARG A 173 -9.32 10.67 23.63
N SER A 174 -8.52 11.24 24.55
CA SER A 174 -7.92 12.57 24.36
C SER A 174 -7.00 12.62 23.15
N GLN A 175 -6.18 11.59 22.92
CA GLN A 175 -5.26 11.49 21.77
C GLN A 175 -6.03 11.41 20.44
N ILE A 176 -7.03 10.55 20.34
CA ILE A 176 -7.82 10.37 19.12
C ILE A 176 -8.62 11.63 18.78
N ILE A 177 -9.27 12.25 19.77
CA ILE A 177 -9.97 13.54 19.58
C ILE A 177 -8.99 14.63 19.09
N ALA A 178 -7.82 14.77 19.74
CA ALA A 178 -6.82 15.72 19.33
C ALA A 178 -6.36 15.51 17.86
N ARG A 179 -6.15 14.25 17.47
CA ARG A 179 -5.79 13.88 16.10
C ARG A 179 -6.89 14.24 15.09
N LEU A 180 -8.14 13.94 15.39
CA LEU A 180 -9.27 14.28 14.52
C LEU A 180 -9.44 15.82 14.41
N LYS A 181 -9.22 16.55 15.49
CA LYS A 181 -9.21 18.04 15.49
C LYS A 181 -8.06 18.60 14.66
N GLN A 182 -6.88 17.98 14.67
CA GLN A 182 -5.77 18.35 13.79
C GLN A 182 -6.14 18.17 12.31
N MET A 183 -6.91 17.14 11.97
CA MET A 183 -7.44 16.92 10.62
C MET A 183 -8.55 17.91 10.23
N GLY A 184 -9.07 18.72 11.17
CA GLY A 184 -10.09 19.74 10.92
C GLY A 184 -11.50 19.37 11.41
N ALA A 185 -11.67 18.25 12.12
CA ALA A 185 -12.96 17.91 12.73
C ALA A 185 -13.26 18.81 13.94
N LYS A 186 -14.54 19.17 14.13
CA LYS A 186 -15.02 19.93 15.27
C LYS A 186 -15.57 18.98 16.34
N ASP A 187 -15.47 19.34 17.62
CA ASP A 187 -15.94 18.50 18.74
C ASP A 187 -17.39 18.06 18.56
N ALA A 188 -18.30 18.98 18.21
CA ALA A 188 -19.71 18.65 17.95
C ALA A 188 -19.90 17.61 16.85
N ALA A 189 -19.10 17.66 15.76
CA ALA A 189 -19.18 16.70 14.67
C ALA A 189 -18.60 15.34 15.07
N ILE A 190 -17.54 15.31 15.87
CA ILE A 190 -16.95 14.08 16.43
C ILE A 190 -17.97 13.37 17.33
N LEU A 191 -18.61 14.10 18.25
CA LEU A 191 -19.62 13.57 19.13
C LEU A 191 -20.85 13.05 18.37
N ALA A 192 -21.32 13.82 17.39
CA ALA A 192 -22.45 13.42 16.55
C ALA A 192 -22.16 12.14 15.73
N ALA A 193 -20.92 11.96 15.26
CA ALA A 193 -20.53 10.78 14.48
C ALA A 193 -20.63 9.46 15.24
N VAL A 194 -20.56 9.52 16.59
CA VAL A 194 -20.64 8.33 17.47
C VAL A 194 -21.88 8.34 18.37
N GLY A 195 -22.77 9.33 18.22
CA GLY A 195 -23.97 9.45 19.04
C GLY A 195 -23.68 9.63 20.52
N ALA A 196 -22.69 10.48 20.85
CA ALA A 196 -22.32 10.85 22.23
C ALA A 196 -22.69 12.30 22.50
N ASP A 197 -23.16 12.59 23.71
CA ASP A 197 -23.48 13.95 24.14
C ASP A 197 -22.23 14.68 24.67
N LYS A 198 -21.32 13.95 25.29
CA LYS A 198 -20.08 14.46 25.88
C LYS A 198 -18.90 13.58 25.51
N ILE A 199 -17.70 14.14 25.65
CA ILE A 199 -16.45 13.42 25.42
C ILE A 199 -16.32 12.21 26.35
N GLU A 200 -16.77 12.34 27.58
CA GLU A 200 -16.74 11.30 28.62
C GLU A 200 -17.60 10.09 28.27
N ASP A 201 -18.63 10.25 27.46
CA ASP A 201 -19.54 9.20 27.01
C ASP A 201 -18.96 8.32 25.91
N ILE A 202 -17.79 8.68 25.37
CA ILE A 202 -17.09 7.88 24.36
C ILE A 202 -16.47 6.66 25.03
N ASP A 203 -17.13 5.52 24.95
CA ASP A 203 -16.66 4.21 25.40
C ASP A 203 -15.68 3.57 24.38
N LEU A 204 -15.21 2.35 24.67
CA LEU A 204 -14.28 1.62 23.79
C LEU A 204 -14.89 1.35 22.41
N ALA A 205 -16.18 1.08 22.32
CA ALA A 205 -16.85 0.80 21.04
C ALA A 205 -16.94 2.07 20.17
N ARG A 206 -17.28 3.21 20.78
CA ARG A 206 -17.30 4.50 20.10
C ARG A 206 -15.89 4.96 19.70
N LEU A 207 -14.90 4.69 20.56
CA LEU A 207 -13.50 4.97 20.25
C LEU A 207 -13.01 4.18 19.04
N GLU A 208 -13.39 2.91 18.92
CA GLU A 208 -13.11 2.08 17.75
C GLU A 208 -13.65 2.73 16.46
N VAL A 209 -14.89 3.21 16.49
CA VAL A 209 -15.50 3.91 15.35
C VAL A 209 -14.69 5.15 14.95
N LEU A 210 -14.28 5.97 15.92
CA LEU A 210 -13.49 7.18 15.68
C LEU A 210 -12.11 6.88 15.09
N ILE A 211 -11.42 5.86 15.60
CA ILE A 211 -10.13 5.40 15.05
C ILE A 211 -10.33 4.98 13.59
N GLY A 212 -11.32 4.15 13.31
CA GLY A 212 -11.60 3.66 11.97
C GLY A 212 -12.02 4.76 10.99
N LEU A 213 -12.78 5.79 11.42
CA LEU A 213 -13.09 6.97 10.62
C LEU A 213 -11.82 7.76 10.26
N GLY A 214 -10.92 7.94 11.23
CA GLY A 214 -9.63 8.58 11.00
C GLY A 214 -8.77 7.83 9.97
N THR A 215 -8.76 6.51 10.01
CA THR A 215 -8.07 5.67 9.02
C THR A 215 -8.72 5.80 7.64
N ALA A 216 -10.05 5.74 7.54
CA ALA A 216 -10.78 5.88 6.27
C ALA A 216 -10.53 7.24 5.58
N ILE A 217 -10.38 8.32 6.37
CA ILE A 217 -10.03 9.64 5.84
C ILE A 217 -8.59 9.65 5.33
N LYS A 218 -7.63 9.12 6.09
CA LYS A 218 -6.21 9.02 5.70
C LYS A 218 -6.02 8.21 4.42
N ASP A 219 -6.73 7.11 4.28
CA ASP A 219 -6.66 6.24 3.11
C ASP A 219 -7.46 6.79 1.91
N GLY A 220 -8.12 7.95 2.05
CA GLY A 220 -8.91 8.59 0.99
C GLY A 220 -10.19 7.84 0.62
N GLU A 221 -10.67 6.93 1.48
CA GLU A 221 -11.92 6.21 1.26
C GLU A 221 -13.13 7.14 1.35
N ILE A 222 -13.08 8.06 2.32
CA ILE A 222 -14.08 9.12 2.52
C ILE A 222 -13.41 10.47 2.73
N THR A 223 -14.15 11.56 2.49
CA THR A 223 -13.70 12.90 2.80
C THR A 223 -13.97 13.23 4.28
N LEU A 224 -13.20 14.19 4.82
CA LEU A 224 -13.41 14.71 6.17
C LEU A 224 -14.86 15.20 6.38
N GLU A 225 -15.41 15.92 5.39
CA GLU A 225 -16.80 16.41 5.44
C GLU A 225 -17.85 15.29 5.44
N THR A 226 -17.54 14.16 4.79
CA THR A 226 -18.43 12.98 4.81
C THR A 226 -18.42 12.31 6.17
N ALA A 227 -17.26 12.21 6.81
CA ALA A 227 -17.12 11.61 8.14
C ALA A 227 -17.66 12.54 9.24
N PHE A 228 -17.35 13.84 9.13
CA PHE A 228 -17.66 14.87 10.13
C PHE A 228 -18.32 16.08 9.45
N PRO A 229 -19.66 16.09 9.30
CA PRO A 229 -20.37 17.19 8.64
C PRO A 229 -20.08 18.55 9.30
N GLY A 230 -19.78 19.56 8.48
CA GLY A 230 -19.40 20.89 8.94
C GLY A 230 -17.94 21.04 9.36
N ALA A 231 -17.12 20.02 9.15
CA ALA A 231 -15.67 20.14 9.24
C ALA A 231 -15.15 20.90 8.02
N SER A 232 -14.20 21.80 8.25
CA SER A 232 -13.42 22.44 7.19
C SER A 232 -12.03 21.86 7.23
N PRO A 233 -11.49 21.34 6.13
CA PRO A 233 -10.08 20.92 6.09
C PRO A 233 -9.23 22.11 6.55
N LYS A 234 -8.41 21.95 7.57
CA LYS A 234 -7.29 22.87 7.76
C LYS A 234 -6.42 22.67 6.53
N GLU A 235 -6.01 23.76 5.88
CA GLU A 235 -4.99 23.72 4.84
C GLU A 235 -3.79 22.99 5.43
N GLU A 236 -3.70 21.68 5.19
CA GLU A 236 -2.52 20.92 5.51
C GLU A 236 -1.43 21.43 4.58
N GLY A 237 -0.44 22.04 5.23
CA GLY A 237 0.78 22.44 4.54
C GLY A 237 1.30 21.24 3.74
N LYS A 238 1.61 21.54 2.49
CA LYS A 238 2.33 20.78 1.45
C LYS A 238 2.72 19.35 1.82
N PRO A 239 2.48 18.37 0.93
CA PRO A 239 2.83 16.96 1.15
C PRO A 239 4.26 16.81 1.61
N ILE A 240 4.49 15.95 2.60
CA ILE A 240 5.79 15.68 3.26
C ILE A 240 6.77 14.94 2.33
N PHE A 241 6.59 14.98 1.06
CA PHE A 241 7.62 14.65 0.07
C PHE A 241 8.36 15.93 -0.32
N LYS A 242 9.15 16.45 0.62
CA LYS A 242 10.27 17.34 0.31
C LYS A 242 11.42 16.43 -0.09
N ASP A 243 11.48 16.07 -1.36
CA ASP A 243 12.70 15.74 -2.10
C ASP A 243 12.31 15.52 -3.57
N GLU A 244 11.78 16.57 -4.21
CA GLU A 244 12.02 16.73 -5.64
C GLU A 244 13.43 17.30 -5.76
N PRO A 245 14.35 16.64 -6.48
CA PRO A 245 15.62 17.27 -6.83
C PRO A 245 15.28 18.51 -7.66
N LYS A 246 15.68 19.67 -7.14
CA LYS A 246 15.61 20.97 -7.83
C LYS A 246 16.13 20.77 -9.26
N PRO A 247 15.35 21.11 -10.30
CA PRO A 247 15.85 20.98 -11.67
C PRO A 247 17.15 21.76 -11.79
N ALA A 248 18.17 21.10 -12.29
CA ALA A 248 19.46 21.75 -12.59
C ALA A 248 19.24 22.95 -13.51
N PRO A 249 19.97 24.06 -13.35
CA PRO A 249 19.82 25.21 -14.22
C PRO A 249 20.05 24.78 -15.67
N ALA A 250 19.13 25.17 -16.54
CA ALA A 250 19.19 24.89 -17.97
C ALA A 250 20.55 25.32 -18.54
N ALA A 251 21.27 24.39 -19.15
CA ALA A 251 22.44 24.69 -19.96
C ALA A 251 22.00 25.51 -21.19
N PRO A 252 22.83 26.45 -21.70
CA PRO A 252 22.45 27.30 -22.81
C PRO A 252 22.16 26.47 -24.06
N GLU A 253 21.06 26.83 -24.74
CA GLU A 253 20.61 26.23 -25.99
C GLU A 253 21.70 26.27 -27.05
N GLN A 254 22.13 25.10 -27.53
CA GLN A 254 22.86 24.99 -28.79
C GLN A 254 21.87 24.84 -29.95
N PRO A 255 22.16 25.41 -31.14
CA PRO A 255 21.23 25.39 -32.27
C PRO A 255 20.94 23.96 -32.75
N ALA A 256 19.68 23.72 -33.10
CA ALA A 256 19.16 22.46 -33.57
C ALA A 256 19.93 21.91 -34.80
N ALA A 257 20.53 20.74 -34.62
CA ALA A 257 20.96 19.89 -35.72
C ALA A 257 19.82 18.95 -36.10
N ALA A 258 19.65 18.70 -37.40
CA ALA A 258 18.58 17.92 -38.01
C ALA A 258 18.43 16.49 -37.43
N PRO A 259 17.24 15.87 -37.50
CA PRO A 259 16.97 14.59 -36.87
C PRO A 259 17.68 13.45 -37.57
N THR A 260 18.69 12.90 -36.91
CA THR A 260 19.27 11.60 -37.26
C THR A 260 18.48 10.51 -36.56
N THR A 261 17.94 9.60 -37.31
CA THR A 261 17.28 8.37 -36.88
C THR A 261 18.17 7.62 -35.89
N PRO A 262 17.66 7.16 -34.73
CA PRO A 262 18.45 6.36 -33.81
C PRO A 262 18.74 5.00 -34.43
N GLN A 263 20.00 4.73 -34.70
CA GLN A 263 20.47 3.40 -35.01
C GLN A 263 20.41 2.54 -33.74
N PRO A 264 19.87 1.32 -33.79
CA PRO A 264 19.82 0.45 -32.62
C PRO A 264 21.25 0.15 -32.15
N PRO A 265 21.50 0.06 -30.82
CA PRO A 265 22.83 -0.28 -30.32
C PRO A 265 23.24 -1.64 -30.84
N ASN A 266 24.38 -1.69 -31.45
CA ASN A 266 25.04 -2.91 -31.91
C ASN A 266 25.15 -3.87 -30.72
N PRO A 267 24.68 -5.13 -30.80
CA PRO A 267 24.90 -6.09 -29.72
C PRO A 267 26.40 -6.27 -29.54
N ALA A 268 26.87 -6.04 -28.33
CA ALA A 268 28.25 -6.29 -27.95
C ALA A 268 28.66 -7.67 -28.43
N GLY A 269 29.80 -7.72 -29.12
CA GLY A 269 30.31 -8.92 -29.78
C GLY A 269 30.27 -10.14 -28.83
N ASP A 270 30.06 -11.31 -29.45
CA ASP A 270 30.14 -12.63 -28.82
C ASP A 270 31.35 -12.68 -27.88
N PRO A 271 31.18 -13.01 -26.60
CA PRO A 271 32.31 -13.08 -25.70
C PRO A 271 33.11 -14.34 -26.01
N THR A 272 34.17 -14.16 -26.84
CA THR A 272 35.18 -15.18 -27.08
C THR A 272 36.01 -15.35 -25.82
N GLY A 273 35.73 -16.39 -25.03
CA GLY A 273 36.47 -16.76 -23.84
C GLY A 273 35.76 -17.90 -23.07
N THR A 274 36.56 -18.66 -22.34
CA THR A 274 36.05 -19.74 -21.46
C THR A 274 35.14 -19.14 -20.38
N PRO A 275 34.23 -19.91 -19.79
CA PRO A 275 33.39 -19.46 -18.65
C PRO A 275 34.19 -18.83 -17.51
N GLN A 276 35.42 -19.32 -17.28
CA GLN A 276 36.33 -18.82 -16.23
C GLN A 276 36.88 -17.42 -16.58
N GLU A 277 37.27 -17.18 -17.84
CA GLU A 277 37.73 -15.87 -18.28
C GLU A 277 36.63 -14.82 -18.24
N ARG A 278 35.40 -15.20 -18.58
CA ARG A 278 34.22 -14.33 -18.46
C ARG A 278 33.91 -13.97 -16.99
N LEU A 279 34.01 -14.94 -16.09
CA LEU A 279 33.83 -14.70 -14.67
C LEU A 279 34.90 -13.76 -14.12
N ALA A 280 36.18 -13.99 -14.51
CA ALA A 280 37.31 -13.14 -14.12
C ALA A 280 37.12 -11.69 -14.56
N ALA A 281 36.65 -11.47 -15.80
CA ALA A 281 36.38 -10.14 -16.33
C ALA A 281 35.27 -9.42 -15.54
N VAL A 282 34.16 -10.09 -15.25
CA VAL A 282 33.03 -9.51 -14.49
C VAL A 282 33.45 -9.20 -13.04
N VAL A 283 34.21 -10.08 -12.37
CA VAL A 283 34.69 -9.86 -11.02
C VAL A 283 35.64 -8.66 -10.94
N THR A 284 36.56 -8.56 -11.91
CA THR A 284 37.52 -7.44 -11.97
C THR A 284 36.81 -6.11 -12.31
N GLN A 285 35.80 -6.14 -13.20
CA GLN A 285 34.98 -4.96 -13.54
C GLN A 285 34.15 -4.48 -12.34
N GLY A 286 33.76 -5.38 -11.45
CA GLY A 286 33.10 -5.07 -10.18
C GLY A 286 34.03 -4.56 -9.07
N GLY A 287 35.34 -4.44 -9.32
CA GLY A 287 36.34 -3.96 -8.37
C GLY A 287 36.80 -5.00 -7.34
N PHE A 288 36.54 -6.29 -7.58
CA PHE A 288 36.96 -7.39 -6.72
C PHE A 288 38.12 -8.18 -7.33
N THR A 289 38.97 -8.75 -6.48
CA THR A 289 39.93 -9.78 -6.94
C THR A 289 39.24 -11.14 -6.99
N LEU A 290 39.72 -12.04 -7.84
CA LEU A 290 39.23 -13.44 -7.91
C LEU A 290 39.33 -14.15 -6.57
N GLN A 291 40.36 -13.85 -5.78
CA GLN A 291 40.54 -14.42 -4.46
C GLN A 291 39.43 -13.95 -3.47
N GLN A 292 39.16 -12.65 -3.43
CA GLN A 292 38.06 -12.11 -2.60
C GLN A 292 36.71 -12.67 -3.01
N PHE A 293 36.47 -12.86 -4.30
CA PHE A 293 35.26 -13.47 -4.80
C PHE A 293 35.16 -14.96 -4.39
N SER A 294 36.24 -15.71 -4.46
CA SER A 294 36.31 -17.12 -4.05
C SER A 294 36.02 -17.27 -2.53
N GLU A 295 36.66 -16.45 -1.71
CA GLU A 295 36.43 -16.42 -0.25
C GLU A 295 34.99 -16.10 0.09
N TRP A 296 34.40 -15.12 -0.59
CA TRP A 296 33.00 -14.76 -0.44
C TRP A 296 32.05 -15.89 -0.88
N ALA A 297 32.32 -16.53 -2.01
CA ALA A 297 31.51 -17.64 -2.52
C ALA A 297 31.52 -18.85 -1.57
N ILE A 298 32.68 -19.17 -0.99
CA ILE A 298 32.80 -20.21 0.02
C ILE A 298 32.03 -19.87 1.31
N ALA A 299 32.08 -18.60 1.74
CA ALA A 299 31.39 -18.13 2.95
C ALA A 299 29.85 -18.22 2.83
N ILE A 300 29.29 -18.12 1.62
CA ILE A 300 27.85 -18.27 1.37
C ILE A 300 27.43 -19.68 0.93
N GLY A 301 28.35 -20.66 1.02
CA GLY A 301 28.06 -22.09 0.80
C GLY A 301 28.12 -22.55 -0.66
N PHE A 302 28.72 -21.78 -1.58
CA PHE A 302 29.06 -22.26 -2.91
C PHE A 302 30.35 -23.09 -2.85
N HIS A 303 30.23 -24.40 -3.01
CA HIS A 303 31.39 -25.27 -3.22
C HIS A 303 31.67 -25.35 -4.72
N THR A 304 32.83 -24.89 -5.16
CA THR A 304 33.34 -25.18 -6.49
C THR A 304 33.62 -26.68 -6.57
N ALA A 305 32.85 -27.39 -7.38
CA ALA A 305 33.28 -28.74 -7.76
C ALA A 305 34.60 -28.62 -8.52
N ALA A 306 35.60 -29.37 -8.07
CA ALA A 306 36.92 -29.43 -8.64
C ALA A 306 36.89 -29.95 -10.09
#